data_232e81188548f48b9532e23c9681ded6
#
_entry.id   232e81188548f48b9532e23c9681ded6
#
_cell.length_a   1.000
_cell.length_b   1.000
_cell.length_c   1.000
_cell.angle_alpha   90.00
_cell.angle_beta   90.00
_cell.angle_gamma   90.00
#
_symmetry.space_group_name_H-M   'P 1'
#
loop_
_entity.id
_entity.type
_entity.pdbx_description
1 polymer ?
#
loop_
_entity_poly.entity_id
_entity_poly.type
_entity_poly.pdbx_seq_one_letter_code
_entity_poly.pdbx_strand_id
1 'polypeptide(L)'
;MSDDERFTPITFSLFSPYDGIQQVIDTLRGIKNPVLYLDTHGGIRGIQRIMEATISLLKIEDIHVKEAFSVEFSEKSKNSIITSETENLKIFDFVSGINEFISSGRANTLMSYSSSHSKMDSSEQDFINAIQNVANGIQWCCIPEFENGLKNLQTFFSKNARAKTTDINTSYLEIYKTDIKKDYKKLVTQHNVADEIAWCREKGFYQQALTLIESRVSLLLIEDWNVLKINPSYTPVRKGNTTCYKVSEEFAPATKNDFFNAFVYRITTDIVRNDTTGLFLTRTKFNQLTEQDYTHFLDALQTTPRFSTSSAAIKNYLTNALKHPTVSLKNKTQQAFRYVNVPGCIIISDSIDQTVLFQLLILHKTLKDVRNTMNHASSELNYKLDAIVLALKYYMIWLEQINPNQN
;
A
#
# COMPACT_ATOMS: atom_id res chain seq x y z
N MET A 1 -40.78 39.66 -11.61
CA MET A 1 -39.65 38.85 -12.11
C MET A 1 -39.34 39.40 -13.50
N SER A 2 -38.10 39.80 -13.72
CA SER A 2 -37.72 40.37 -15.03
C SER A 2 -37.62 39.25 -16.05
N ASP A 3 -38.22 39.43 -17.23
CA ASP A 3 -38.09 38.54 -18.41
C ASP A 3 -36.70 38.65 -19.07
N ASP A 4 -35.66 38.85 -18.24
CA ASP A 4 -34.30 38.93 -18.71
C ASP A 4 -33.74 37.53 -18.99
N GLU A 5 -33.51 37.21 -20.25
CA GLU A 5 -33.00 35.91 -20.71
C GLU A 5 -31.68 35.48 -20.07
N ARG A 6 -30.97 36.42 -19.36
CA ARG A 6 -29.74 36.14 -18.62
C ARG A 6 -29.98 35.43 -17.27
N PHE A 7 -31.24 35.32 -16.81
CA PHE A 7 -31.57 34.70 -15.54
C PHE A 7 -32.33 33.40 -15.76
N THR A 8 -31.78 32.32 -15.26
CA THR A 8 -32.44 31.01 -15.18
C THR A 8 -32.85 30.74 -13.73
N PRO A 9 -34.13 30.93 -13.39
CA PRO A 9 -34.58 30.64 -12.00
C PRO A 9 -34.58 29.15 -11.74
N ILE A 10 -33.91 28.74 -10.68
CA ILE A 10 -33.90 27.36 -10.20
C ILE A 10 -34.55 27.31 -8.82
N THR A 11 -35.56 26.45 -8.68
CA THR A 11 -36.30 26.29 -7.43
C THR A 11 -35.77 25.11 -6.64
N PHE A 12 -35.35 25.37 -5.41
CA PHE A 12 -34.93 24.30 -4.48
C PHE A 12 -36.02 24.01 -3.47
N SER A 13 -36.32 22.73 -3.27
CA SER A 13 -37.07 22.25 -2.14
C SER A 13 -36.10 21.85 -1.02
N LEU A 14 -36.28 22.42 0.19
CA LEU A 14 -35.49 22.04 1.36
C LEU A 14 -35.73 20.58 1.80
N PHE A 15 -36.87 20.01 1.45
CA PHE A 15 -37.24 18.62 1.78
C PHE A 15 -36.80 17.63 0.71
N SER A 16 -36.60 18.08 -0.53
CA SER A 16 -36.12 17.30 -1.67
C SER A 16 -35.20 18.15 -2.53
N PRO A 17 -33.92 18.33 -2.14
CA PRO A 17 -33.00 19.20 -2.86
C PRO A 17 -32.56 18.64 -4.21
N TYR A 18 -32.79 17.34 -4.46
CA TYR A 18 -32.27 16.62 -5.64
C TYR A 18 -32.64 17.30 -6.95
N ASP A 19 -33.92 17.66 -7.14
CA ASP A 19 -34.40 18.24 -8.40
C ASP A 19 -33.72 19.59 -8.69
N GLY A 20 -33.52 20.41 -7.66
CA GLY A 20 -32.82 21.70 -7.82
C GLY A 20 -31.34 21.51 -8.15
N ILE A 21 -30.66 20.58 -7.48
CA ILE A 21 -29.26 20.24 -7.75
C ILE A 21 -29.13 19.72 -9.20
N GLN A 22 -30.04 18.82 -9.62
CA GLN A 22 -30.05 18.28 -10.97
C GLN A 22 -30.22 19.37 -12.02
N GLN A 23 -31.14 20.32 -11.79
CA GLN A 23 -31.35 21.47 -12.70
C GLN A 23 -30.11 22.33 -12.84
N VAL A 24 -29.37 22.61 -11.75
CA VAL A 24 -28.09 23.34 -11.80
C VAL A 24 -27.08 22.59 -12.66
N ILE A 25 -26.89 21.29 -12.41
CA ILE A 25 -25.94 20.47 -13.14
C ILE A 25 -26.29 20.43 -14.62
N ASP A 26 -27.56 20.18 -14.97
CA ASP A 26 -28.00 20.07 -16.37
C ASP A 26 -27.88 21.40 -17.10
N THR A 27 -28.17 22.51 -16.42
CA THR A 27 -27.99 23.87 -16.97
C THR A 27 -26.51 24.11 -17.31
N LEU A 28 -25.61 23.75 -16.38
CA LEU A 28 -24.17 23.97 -16.55
C LEU A 28 -23.54 23.05 -17.59
N ARG A 29 -24.01 21.82 -17.70
CA ARG A 29 -23.59 20.87 -18.76
C ARG A 29 -23.90 21.40 -20.15
N GLY A 30 -24.96 22.20 -20.32
CA GLY A 30 -25.33 22.83 -21.56
C GLY A 30 -24.40 23.96 -21.99
N ILE A 31 -23.53 24.46 -21.09
CA ILE A 31 -22.64 25.59 -21.33
C ILE A 31 -21.23 25.08 -21.64
N LYS A 32 -20.70 25.48 -22.79
CA LYS A 32 -19.32 25.13 -23.16
C LYS A 32 -18.32 25.88 -22.28
N ASN A 33 -17.50 25.15 -21.51
CA ASN A 33 -16.48 25.66 -20.59
C ASN A 33 -17.06 26.69 -19.58
N PRO A 34 -18.02 26.30 -18.73
CA PRO A 34 -18.65 27.23 -17.79
C PRO A 34 -17.61 27.77 -16.79
N VAL A 35 -17.68 29.05 -16.52
CA VAL A 35 -16.89 29.72 -15.48
C VAL A 35 -17.83 30.19 -14.40
N LEU A 36 -17.70 29.63 -13.19
CA LEU A 36 -18.60 29.89 -12.08
C LEU A 36 -18.05 30.95 -11.13
N TYR A 37 -18.90 31.93 -10.86
CA TYR A 37 -18.75 32.87 -9.77
C TYR A 37 -19.88 32.63 -8.79
N LEU A 38 -19.56 32.49 -7.52
CA LEU A 38 -20.51 32.09 -6.49
C LEU A 38 -20.71 33.23 -5.47
N ASP A 39 -21.94 33.67 -5.33
CA ASP A 39 -22.34 34.53 -4.22
C ASP A 39 -22.84 33.64 -3.06
N THR A 40 -22.11 33.66 -1.97
CA THR A 40 -22.45 32.89 -0.75
C THR A 40 -23.24 33.72 0.26
N HIS A 41 -23.63 34.94 -0.11
CA HIS A 41 -24.33 35.86 0.78
C HIS A 41 -25.79 35.49 0.93
N GLY A 42 -26.21 35.38 2.18
CA GLY A 42 -27.61 35.22 2.54
C GLY A 42 -28.18 33.82 2.36
N GLY A 43 -29.49 33.75 2.56
CA GLY A 43 -30.23 32.50 2.43
C GLY A 43 -30.40 31.75 3.76
N ILE A 44 -31.29 30.76 3.70
CA ILE A 44 -31.56 29.85 4.82
C ILE A 44 -30.38 28.88 4.92
N ARG A 45 -29.91 28.54 6.11
CA ARG A 45 -28.78 27.59 6.35
C ARG A 45 -28.91 26.29 5.54
N GLY A 46 -30.13 25.82 5.28
CA GLY A 46 -30.40 24.64 4.44
C GLY A 46 -29.96 24.83 2.99
N ILE A 47 -30.15 26.04 2.42
CA ILE A 47 -29.75 26.36 1.04
C ILE A 47 -28.21 26.39 0.93
N GLN A 48 -27.50 26.95 1.93
CA GLN A 48 -26.05 26.93 1.93
C GLN A 48 -25.46 25.51 1.87
N ARG A 49 -26.03 24.57 2.66
CA ARG A 49 -25.61 23.16 2.62
C ARG A 49 -25.91 22.49 1.26
N ILE A 50 -27.02 22.80 0.65
CA ILE A 50 -27.36 22.31 -0.70
C ILE A 50 -26.35 22.86 -1.71
N MET A 51 -25.98 24.11 -1.60
CA MET A 51 -25.01 24.76 -2.46
C MET A 51 -23.60 24.13 -2.32
N GLU A 52 -23.15 23.85 -1.09
CA GLU A 52 -21.88 23.15 -0.82
C GLU A 52 -21.89 21.73 -1.47
N ALA A 53 -23.00 21.00 -1.31
CA ALA A 53 -23.18 19.70 -1.95
C ALA A 53 -23.18 19.83 -3.48
N THR A 54 -23.84 20.86 -4.04
CA THR A 54 -23.86 21.11 -5.48
C THR A 54 -22.47 21.40 -6.02
N ILE A 55 -21.68 22.21 -5.34
CA ILE A 55 -20.29 22.51 -5.72
C ILE A 55 -19.45 21.22 -5.73
N SER A 56 -19.65 20.38 -4.74
CA SER A 56 -18.92 19.09 -4.67
C SER A 56 -19.30 18.17 -5.85
N LEU A 57 -20.56 18.15 -6.25
CA LEU A 57 -21.00 17.38 -7.42
C LEU A 57 -20.52 17.98 -8.75
N LEU A 58 -20.48 19.31 -8.88
CA LEU A 58 -19.97 19.98 -10.07
C LEU A 58 -18.49 19.67 -10.33
N LYS A 59 -17.70 19.41 -9.30
CA LYS A 59 -16.30 18.96 -9.44
C LYS A 59 -16.18 17.61 -10.12
N ILE A 60 -17.16 16.70 -9.95
CA ILE A 60 -17.20 15.39 -10.64
C ILE A 60 -17.38 15.61 -12.15
N GLU A 61 -18.04 16.70 -12.55
CA GLU A 61 -18.25 17.12 -13.94
C GLU A 61 -17.12 18.01 -14.47
N ASP A 62 -16.01 18.13 -13.74
CA ASP A 62 -14.89 19.03 -14.08
C ASP A 62 -15.29 20.52 -14.17
N ILE A 63 -16.35 20.89 -13.45
CA ILE A 63 -16.85 22.27 -13.36
C ILE A 63 -16.39 22.86 -12.03
N HIS A 64 -15.51 23.86 -12.09
CA HIS A 64 -14.90 24.47 -10.91
C HIS A 64 -15.41 25.89 -10.66
N VAL A 65 -15.57 26.24 -9.39
CA VAL A 65 -15.85 27.62 -8.98
C VAL A 65 -14.55 28.42 -9.11
N LYS A 66 -14.56 29.46 -9.94
CA LYS A 66 -13.43 30.35 -10.13
C LYS A 66 -13.26 31.29 -8.94
N GLU A 67 -14.34 31.82 -8.43
CA GLU A 67 -14.34 32.74 -7.32
C GLU A 67 -15.67 32.66 -6.55
N ALA A 68 -15.55 32.68 -5.23
CA ALA A 68 -16.68 32.79 -4.32
C ALA A 68 -16.53 34.04 -3.45
N PHE A 69 -17.62 34.73 -3.20
CA PHE A 69 -17.62 35.91 -2.40
C PHE A 69 -18.87 35.98 -1.52
N SER A 70 -18.72 36.64 -0.39
CA SER A 70 -19.82 37.03 0.50
C SER A 70 -19.86 38.54 0.66
N VAL A 71 -21.03 39.03 1.03
CA VAL A 71 -21.21 40.47 1.35
C VAL A 71 -21.60 40.59 2.81
N GLU A 72 -20.76 41.24 3.61
CA GLU A 72 -21.03 41.50 5.01
C GLU A 72 -21.46 42.96 5.19
N PHE A 73 -22.58 43.17 5.87
CA PHE A 73 -23.00 44.50 6.25
C PHE A 73 -22.49 44.86 7.66
N SER A 74 -21.68 45.90 7.72
CA SER A 74 -21.22 46.44 9.02
C SER A 74 -22.18 47.50 9.54
N GLU A 75 -22.91 47.18 10.59
CA GLU A 75 -23.80 48.14 11.26
C GLU A 75 -23.06 49.39 11.78
N LYS A 76 -21.79 49.23 12.17
CA LYS A 76 -20.96 50.34 12.69
C LYS A 76 -20.56 51.35 11.62
N SER A 77 -20.15 50.85 10.45
CA SER A 77 -19.70 51.69 9.33
C SER A 77 -20.81 52.03 8.34
N LYS A 78 -21.96 51.34 8.43
CA LYS A 78 -23.06 51.38 7.44
C LYS A 78 -22.61 51.04 6.01
N ASN A 79 -21.51 50.34 5.88
CA ASN A 79 -20.93 49.94 4.62
C ASN A 79 -21.05 48.42 4.43
N SER A 80 -21.21 48.00 3.18
CA SER A 80 -21.09 46.60 2.79
C SER A 80 -19.64 46.31 2.39
N ILE A 81 -19.09 45.21 2.90
CA ILE A 81 -17.73 44.72 2.59
C ILE A 81 -17.88 43.43 1.80
N ILE A 82 -17.28 43.36 0.60
CA ILE A 82 -17.21 42.14 -0.18
C ILE A 82 -15.97 41.40 0.27
N THR A 83 -16.17 40.16 0.74
CA THR A 83 -15.09 39.26 1.19
C THR A 83 -14.98 38.07 0.26
N SER A 84 -13.77 37.73 -0.16
CA SER A 84 -13.53 36.51 -0.93
C SER A 84 -13.62 35.27 -0.03
N GLU A 85 -14.44 34.31 -0.42
CA GLU A 85 -14.64 33.03 0.23
C GLU A 85 -13.94 31.86 -0.55
N THR A 86 -13.23 32.18 -1.61
CA THR A 86 -12.61 31.20 -2.50
C THR A 86 -11.63 30.29 -1.76
N GLU A 87 -10.83 30.87 -0.85
CA GLU A 87 -9.88 30.08 -0.05
C GLU A 87 -10.60 29.13 0.91
N ASN A 88 -11.75 29.54 1.46
CA ASN A 88 -12.55 28.68 2.33
C ASN A 88 -13.09 27.45 1.58
N LEU A 89 -13.47 27.59 0.31
CA LEU A 89 -13.87 26.45 -0.52
C LEU A 89 -12.71 25.49 -0.79
N LYS A 90 -11.48 25.99 -0.94
CA LYS A 90 -10.30 25.16 -1.17
C LYS A 90 -9.92 24.31 0.05
N ILE A 91 -10.30 24.71 1.27
CA ILE A 91 -10.12 23.91 2.47
C ILE A 91 -10.82 22.55 2.34
N PHE A 92 -12.01 22.53 1.76
CA PHE A 92 -12.73 21.27 1.52
C PHE A 92 -11.96 20.32 0.58
N ASP A 93 -11.25 20.87 -0.40
CA ASP A 93 -10.41 20.07 -1.31
C ASP A 93 -9.21 19.49 -0.58
N PHE A 94 -8.57 20.29 0.26
CA PHE A 94 -7.48 19.82 1.11
C PHE A 94 -7.94 18.70 2.06
N VAL A 95 -9.04 18.91 2.80
CA VAL A 95 -9.62 17.91 3.71
C VAL A 95 -10.00 16.63 2.95
N SER A 96 -10.64 16.78 1.80
CA SER A 96 -11.02 15.64 0.94
C SER A 96 -9.80 14.88 0.46
N GLY A 97 -8.73 15.57 0.10
CA GLY A 97 -7.47 14.97 -0.31
C GLY A 97 -6.75 14.23 0.82
N ILE A 98 -6.76 14.79 2.03
CA ILE A 98 -6.25 14.08 3.22
C ILE A 98 -7.07 12.81 3.50
N ASN A 99 -8.40 12.89 3.45
CA ASN A 99 -9.26 11.74 3.64
C ASN A 99 -9.05 10.68 2.54
N GLU A 100 -8.87 11.09 1.29
CA GLU A 100 -8.53 10.20 0.18
C GLU A 100 -7.23 9.45 0.48
N PHE A 101 -6.19 10.16 0.94
CA PHE A 101 -4.91 9.57 1.26
C PHE A 101 -4.99 8.58 2.44
N ILE A 102 -5.64 8.97 3.55
CA ILE A 102 -5.78 8.10 4.72
C ILE A 102 -6.59 6.84 4.38
N SER A 103 -7.68 6.97 3.61
CA SER A 103 -8.59 5.87 3.34
C SER A 103 -8.13 4.95 2.20
N SER A 104 -7.53 5.50 1.16
CA SER A 104 -7.22 4.79 -0.08
C SER A 104 -5.76 4.85 -0.53
N GLY A 105 -4.87 5.56 0.21
CA GLY A 105 -3.48 5.78 -0.18
C GLY A 105 -3.31 6.56 -1.49
N ARG A 106 -4.36 7.19 -2.01
CA ARG A 106 -4.30 8.03 -3.21
C ARG A 106 -4.06 9.47 -2.85
N ALA A 107 -3.44 10.23 -3.74
CA ALA A 107 -3.10 11.63 -3.52
C ALA A 107 -3.62 12.57 -4.62
N ASN A 108 -4.54 12.12 -5.48
CA ASN A 108 -4.96 12.88 -6.64
C ASN A 108 -5.60 14.22 -6.27
N THR A 109 -6.49 14.22 -5.29
CA THR A 109 -7.16 15.42 -4.81
C THR A 109 -6.18 16.41 -4.17
N LEU A 110 -5.21 15.92 -3.38
CA LEU A 110 -4.15 16.76 -2.82
C LEU A 110 -3.25 17.37 -3.91
N MET A 111 -2.95 16.62 -4.96
CA MET A 111 -2.14 17.13 -6.07
C MET A 111 -2.90 18.21 -6.86
N SER A 112 -4.19 18.03 -7.08
CA SER A 112 -5.05 19.05 -7.71
C SER A 112 -5.14 20.32 -6.85
N TYR A 113 -5.30 20.14 -5.53
CA TYR A 113 -5.24 21.26 -4.57
C TYR A 113 -3.89 21.98 -4.67
N SER A 114 -2.77 21.26 -4.62
CA SER A 114 -1.42 21.83 -4.71
C SER A 114 -1.21 22.63 -6.00
N SER A 115 -1.64 22.11 -7.14
CA SER A 115 -1.48 22.80 -8.43
C SER A 115 -2.33 24.07 -8.56
N SER A 116 -3.44 24.16 -7.84
CA SER A 116 -4.33 25.33 -7.81
C SER A 116 -3.92 26.39 -6.77
N HIS A 117 -2.94 26.08 -5.89
CA HIS A 117 -2.51 26.93 -4.79
C HIS A 117 -1.15 27.58 -5.08
N SER A 118 -1.15 28.82 -5.51
CA SER A 118 0.08 29.55 -5.88
C SER A 118 0.93 30.04 -4.71
N LYS A 119 0.48 29.85 -3.46
CA LYS A 119 1.12 30.42 -2.24
C LYS A 119 1.44 29.35 -1.19
N MET A 120 1.74 28.12 -1.60
CA MET A 120 2.18 27.10 -0.65
C MET A 120 3.56 27.42 -0.09
N ASP A 121 3.76 27.20 1.20
CA ASP A 121 5.09 27.24 1.77
C ASP A 121 5.90 25.98 1.44
N SER A 122 7.21 26.05 1.65
CA SER A 122 8.10 24.92 1.34
C SER A 122 7.81 23.67 2.19
N SER A 123 7.29 23.83 3.40
CA SER A 123 6.98 22.73 4.31
C SER A 123 5.71 21.99 3.85
N GLU A 124 4.73 22.72 3.38
CA GLU A 124 3.50 22.18 2.82
C GLU A 124 3.79 21.42 1.52
N GLN A 125 4.63 21.98 0.65
CA GLN A 125 5.07 21.33 -0.57
C GLN A 125 5.85 20.04 -0.29
N ASP A 126 6.78 20.05 0.68
CA ASP A 126 7.53 18.87 1.12
C ASP A 126 6.60 17.75 1.60
N PHE A 127 5.56 18.13 2.36
CA PHE A 127 4.56 17.18 2.85
C PHE A 127 3.74 16.55 1.72
N ILE A 128 3.23 17.35 0.80
CA ILE A 128 2.44 16.86 -0.34
C ILE A 128 3.30 15.99 -1.25
N ASN A 129 4.55 16.37 -1.50
CA ASN A 129 5.48 15.55 -2.27
C ASN A 129 5.76 14.19 -1.59
N ALA A 130 5.88 14.17 -0.26
CA ALA A 130 6.05 12.93 0.48
C ALA A 130 4.83 12.00 0.36
N ILE A 131 3.61 12.57 0.49
CA ILE A 131 2.35 11.86 0.28
C ILE A 131 2.26 11.32 -1.15
N GLN A 132 2.63 12.12 -2.15
CA GLN A 132 2.61 11.70 -3.54
C GLN A 132 3.55 10.51 -3.80
N ASN A 133 4.75 10.53 -3.23
CA ASN A 133 5.70 9.41 -3.37
C ASN A 133 5.15 8.13 -2.74
N VAL A 134 4.52 8.21 -1.56
CA VAL A 134 3.83 7.05 -0.96
C VAL A 134 2.72 6.55 -1.89
N ALA A 135 1.86 7.45 -2.38
CA ALA A 135 0.75 7.10 -3.26
C ALA A 135 1.22 6.45 -4.57
N ASN A 136 2.26 7.00 -5.20
CA ASN A 136 2.87 6.44 -6.41
C ASN A 136 3.46 5.06 -6.14
N GLY A 137 4.19 4.90 -5.03
CA GLY A 137 4.75 3.62 -4.62
C GLY A 137 3.69 2.53 -4.46
N ILE A 138 2.54 2.88 -3.88
CA ILE A 138 1.39 1.97 -3.74
C ILE A 138 0.78 1.65 -5.11
N GLN A 139 0.48 2.66 -5.92
CA GLN A 139 -0.22 2.49 -7.20
C GLN A 139 0.58 1.66 -8.21
N TRP A 140 1.88 1.86 -8.25
CA TRP A 140 2.78 1.18 -9.19
C TRP A 140 3.46 -0.05 -8.60
N CYS A 141 3.12 -0.42 -7.36
CA CYS A 141 3.83 -1.46 -6.61
C CYS A 141 5.36 -1.27 -6.63
N CYS A 142 5.80 -0.01 -6.56
CA CYS A 142 7.20 0.39 -6.58
C CYS A 142 7.73 0.56 -5.16
N ILE A 143 8.40 -0.46 -4.63
CA ILE A 143 8.89 -0.46 -3.25
C ILE A 143 9.87 0.70 -2.96
N PRO A 144 10.86 1.00 -3.82
CA PRO A 144 11.75 2.13 -3.55
C PRO A 144 11.04 3.48 -3.43
N GLU A 145 10.01 3.73 -4.25
CA GLU A 145 9.17 4.94 -4.17
C GLU A 145 8.38 4.98 -2.86
N PHE A 146 7.78 3.85 -2.48
CA PHE A 146 7.02 3.71 -1.24
C PHE A 146 7.90 3.97 -0.01
N GLU A 147 9.05 3.29 0.11
CA GLU A 147 10.01 3.45 1.20
C GLU A 147 10.56 4.89 1.27
N ASN A 148 10.87 5.50 0.12
CA ASN A 148 11.33 6.88 0.06
C ASN A 148 10.26 7.87 0.52
N GLY A 149 9.01 7.66 0.10
CA GLY A 149 7.86 8.45 0.55
C GLY A 149 7.68 8.36 2.07
N LEU A 150 7.75 7.16 2.67
CA LEU A 150 7.67 6.96 4.12
C LEU A 150 8.81 7.67 4.86
N LYS A 151 10.04 7.61 4.35
CA LYS A 151 11.19 8.32 4.92
C LYS A 151 11.01 9.84 4.89
N ASN A 152 10.46 10.37 3.80
CA ASN A 152 10.17 11.79 3.67
C ASN A 152 9.05 12.22 4.65
N LEU A 153 7.99 11.41 4.81
CA LEU A 153 6.97 11.64 5.85
C LEU A 153 7.56 11.60 7.26
N GLN A 154 8.46 10.67 7.56
CA GLN A 154 9.17 10.62 8.84
C GLN A 154 9.95 11.90 9.10
N THR A 155 10.69 12.36 8.09
CA THR A 155 11.46 13.62 8.17
C THR A 155 10.54 14.82 8.44
N PHE A 156 9.41 14.88 7.73
CA PHE A 156 8.41 15.93 7.94
C PHE A 156 7.83 15.89 9.37
N PHE A 157 7.44 14.74 9.87
CA PHE A 157 6.90 14.59 11.23
C PHE A 157 7.93 14.89 12.33
N SER A 158 9.22 14.70 12.04
CA SER A 158 10.31 14.95 12.98
C SER A 158 10.73 16.42 13.04
N LYS A 159 10.52 17.18 11.95
CA LYS A 159 10.76 18.63 11.95
C LYS A 159 9.80 19.26 12.95
N ASN A 160 10.36 19.87 14.01
CA ASN A 160 9.57 20.66 14.96
C ASN A 160 8.97 21.87 14.21
N ALA A 161 7.72 21.78 13.84
CA ALA A 161 6.99 22.86 13.19
C ALA A 161 6.66 23.96 14.24
N ARG A 162 7.64 24.80 14.55
CA ARG A 162 7.48 26.06 15.26
C ARG A 162 7.61 27.27 14.33
N ALA A 163 7.29 27.11 13.07
CA ALA A 163 7.06 28.26 12.21
C ALA A 163 5.69 28.83 12.60
N LYS A 164 5.68 29.97 13.28
CA LYS A 164 4.50 30.79 13.42
C LYS A 164 4.18 31.37 12.04
N THR A 165 3.55 30.62 11.19
CA THR A 165 2.97 31.13 9.96
C THR A 165 1.55 31.58 10.27
N THR A 166 1.22 32.77 9.88
CA THR A 166 -0.09 33.38 10.00
C THR A 166 -1.05 32.90 8.91
N ASP A 167 -0.66 31.87 8.16
CA ASP A 167 -1.47 31.33 7.08
C ASP A 167 -2.45 30.28 7.64
N ILE A 168 -3.72 30.43 7.31
CA ILE A 168 -4.81 29.54 7.70
C ILE A 168 -4.51 28.11 7.28
N ASN A 169 -3.92 27.92 6.10
CA ASN A 169 -3.61 26.58 5.54
C ASN A 169 -2.58 25.82 6.38
N THR A 170 -1.58 26.49 6.92
CA THR A 170 -0.58 25.85 7.80
C THR A 170 -1.22 25.34 9.10
N SER A 171 -2.25 26.01 9.59
CA SER A 171 -2.99 25.55 10.76
C SER A 171 -3.76 24.25 10.49
N TYR A 172 -4.37 24.10 9.32
CA TYR A 172 -5.07 22.87 8.95
C TYR A 172 -4.10 21.72 8.74
N LEU A 173 -2.97 21.95 8.09
CA LEU A 173 -1.91 20.96 7.94
C LEU A 173 -1.47 20.40 9.31
N GLU A 174 -1.30 21.26 10.30
CA GLU A 174 -0.93 20.83 11.66
C GLU A 174 -2.00 19.98 12.35
N ILE A 175 -3.29 20.24 12.10
CA ILE A 175 -4.39 19.42 12.62
C ILE A 175 -4.32 18.00 12.02
N TYR A 176 -4.27 17.90 10.71
CA TYR A 176 -4.29 16.59 10.01
C TYR A 176 -2.96 15.86 10.06
N LYS A 177 -1.84 16.53 10.31
CA LYS A 177 -0.54 15.93 10.59
C LYS A 177 -0.63 14.89 11.70
N THR A 178 -1.43 15.15 12.73
CA THR A 178 -1.63 14.21 13.85
C THR A 178 -2.36 12.96 13.40
N ASP A 179 -3.39 13.07 12.56
CA ASP A 179 -4.16 11.93 12.09
C ASP A 179 -3.37 11.08 11.11
N ILE A 180 -2.68 11.69 10.15
CA ILE A 180 -1.78 10.98 9.24
C ILE A 180 -0.63 10.33 10.02
N LYS A 181 -0.04 11.04 10.97
CA LYS A 181 1.01 10.48 11.83
C LYS A 181 0.50 9.27 12.61
N LYS A 182 -0.74 9.28 13.08
CA LYS A 182 -1.35 8.15 13.80
C LYS A 182 -1.53 6.93 12.88
N ASP A 183 -2.05 7.14 11.67
CA ASP A 183 -2.29 6.09 10.67
C ASP A 183 -0.98 5.46 10.17
N TYR A 184 0.02 6.30 9.91
CA TYR A 184 1.33 5.88 9.40
C TYR A 184 2.39 5.65 10.50
N LYS A 185 2.02 5.74 11.80
CA LYS A 185 2.96 5.74 12.93
C LYS A 185 3.94 4.57 12.90
N LYS A 186 3.45 3.36 12.74
CA LYS A 186 4.27 2.16 12.72
C LYS A 186 5.25 2.18 11.55
N LEU A 187 4.79 2.58 10.38
CA LEU A 187 5.60 2.62 9.15
C LEU A 187 6.73 3.65 9.21
N VAL A 188 6.46 4.84 9.79
CA VAL A 188 7.44 5.93 9.83
C VAL A 188 8.38 5.87 11.04
N THR A 189 8.04 5.15 12.13
CA THR A 189 8.87 5.08 13.33
C THR A 189 9.81 3.89 13.35
N GLN A 190 9.41 2.74 12.85
CA GLN A 190 10.16 1.49 12.96
C GLN A 190 10.73 0.99 11.64
N HIS A 191 10.21 1.45 10.50
CA HIS A 191 10.62 1.05 9.15
C HIS A 191 10.78 -0.47 9.00
N ASN A 192 9.78 -1.22 9.49
CA ASN A 192 9.81 -2.66 9.52
C ASN A 192 8.93 -3.22 8.38
N VAL A 193 9.49 -4.07 7.56
CA VAL A 193 8.80 -4.72 6.43
C VAL A 193 7.54 -5.47 6.87
N ALA A 194 7.53 -6.09 8.07
CA ALA A 194 6.34 -6.74 8.59
C ALA A 194 5.20 -5.75 8.86
N ASP A 195 5.51 -4.58 9.43
CA ASP A 195 4.53 -3.50 9.64
C ASP A 195 4.01 -2.93 8.32
N GLU A 196 4.87 -2.82 7.29
CA GLU A 196 4.46 -2.38 5.94
C GLU A 196 3.48 -3.37 5.31
N ILE A 197 3.75 -4.67 5.39
CA ILE A 197 2.85 -5.73 4.88
C ILE A 197 1.51 -5.70 5.64
N ALA A 198 1.54 -5.58 6.97
CA ALA A 198 0.35 -5.52 7.81
C ALA A 198 -0.52 -4.30 7.44
N TRP A 199 0.09 -3.13 7.31
CA TRP A 199 -0.59 -1.91 6.92
C TRP A 199 -1.19 -2.02 5.51
N CYS A 200 -0.43 -2.52 4.53
CA CYS A 200 -0.94 -2.74 3.18
C CYS A 200 -2.15 -3.68 3.18
N ARG A 201 -2.13 -4.75 3.98
CA ARG A 201 -3.26 -5.67 4.14
C ARG A 201 -4.48 -4.96 4.74
N GLU A 202 -4.30 -4.18 5.81
CA GLU A 202 -5.36 -3.43 6.49
C GLU A 202 -6.02 -2.40 5.58
N LYS A 203 -5.23 -1.76 4.72
CA LYS A 203 -5.73 -0.79 3.72
C LYS A 203 -6.29 -1.43 2.45
N GLY A 204 -6.22 -2.75 2.29
CA GLY A 204 -6.67 -3.45 1.09
C GLY A 204 -5.69 -3.38 -0.09
N PHE A 205 -4.43 -2.97 0.14
CA PHE A 205 -3.39 -2.92 -0.89
C PHE A 205 -2.72 -4.29 -1.06
N TYR A 206 -3.52 -5.31 -1.37
CA TYR A 206 -3.07 -6.71 -1.38
C TYR A 206 -1.94 -6.95 -2.39
N GLN A 207 -1.98 -6.30 -3.55
CA GLN A 207 -0.92 -6.41 -4.54
C GLN A 207 0.42 -5.89 -3.99
N GLN A 208 0.41 -4.77 -3.28
CA GLN A 208 1.59 -4.23 -2.64
C GLN A 208 2.08 -5.14 -1.50
N ALA A 209 1.18 -5.66 -0.67
CA ALA A 209 1.52 -6.62 0.38
C ALA A 209 2.22 -7.86 -0.20
N LEU A 210 1.67 -8.45 -1.28
CA LEU A 210 2.27 -9.60 -1.97
C LEU A 210 3.64 -9.26 -2.59
N THR A 211 3.81 -8.04 -3.10
CA THR A 211 5.08 -7.59 -3.66
C THR A 211 6.15 -7.42 -2.58
N LEU A 212 5.79 -6.87 -1.40
CA LEU A 212 6.66 -6.80 -0.23
C LEU A 212 7.06 -8.17 0.28
N ILE A 213 6.11 -9.11 0.37
CA ILE A 213 6.37 -10.49 0.77
C ILE A 213 7.43 -11.11 -0.15
N GLU A 214 7.26 -11.04 -1.46
CA GLU A 214 8.20 -11.64 -2.42
C GLU A 214 9.59 -11.01 -2.38
N SER A 215 9.67 -9.70 -2.21
CA SER A 215 10.92 -8.96 -2.43
C SER A 215 11.67 -8.59 -1.16
N ARG A 216 11.01 -8.52 -0.01
CA ARG A 216 11.59 -8.00 1.24
C ARG A 216 11.66 -8.99 2.39
N VAL A 217 10.75 -9.97 2.46
CA VAL A 217 10.72 -10.90 3.60
C VAL A 217 12.00 -11.74 3.68
N SER A 218 12.61 -12.09 2.55
CA SER A 218 13.90 -12.79 2.56
C SER A 218 14.99 -12.00 3.28
N LEU A 219 15.04 -10.68 3.07
CA LEU A 219 16.01 -9.79 3.74
C LEU A 219 15.66 -9.62 5.21
N LEU A 220 14.39 -9.44 5.54
CA LEU A 220 13.91 -9.37 6.91
C LEU A 220 14.36 -10.60 7.73
N LEU A 221 14.16 -11.82 7.19
CA LEU A 221 14.52 -13.06 7.87
C LEU A 221 16.04 -13.26 7.96
N ILE A 222 16.82 -12.79 6.99
CA ILE A 222 18.27 -13.02 6.91
C ILE A 222 19.07 -11.88 7.57
N GLU A 223 18.71 -10.62 7.32
CA GLU A 223 19.49 -9.46 7.75
C GLU A 223 19.01 -8.88 9.07
N ASP A 224 17.71 -8.63 9.17
CA ASP A 224 17.16 -7.87 10.28
C ASP A 224 16.89 -8.77 11.50
N TRP A 225 16.33 -9.94 11.26
CA TRP A 225 15.93 -10.87 12.34
C TRP A 225 16.93 -12.00 12.58
N ASN A 226 17.85 -12.27 11.65
CA ASN A 226 18.81 -13.37 11.74
C ASN A 226 18.17 -14.75 12.02
N VAL A 227 16.90 -14.93 11.64
CA VAL A 227 16.18 -16.21 11.69
C VAL A 227 16.82 -17.22 10.76
N LEU A 228 17.25 -16.73 9.59
CA LEU A 228 18.04 -17.46 8.61
C LEU A 228 19.39 -16.76 8.44
N LYS A 229 20.44 -17.55 8.22
CA LYS A 229 21.79 -17.02 7.99
C LYS A 229 22.37 -17.62 6.71
N ILE A 230 23.13 -16.82 5.98
CA ILE A 230 23.90 -17.37 4.87
C ILE A 230 25.09 -18.16 5.45
N ASN A 231 25.29 -19.35 4.94
CA ASN A 231 26.40 -20.21 5.39
C ASN A 231 27.75 -19.51 5.10
N PRO A 232 28.66 -19.38 6.08
CA PRO A 232 29.94 -18.74 5.91
C PRO A 232 30.87 -19.39 4.88
N SER A 233 30.59 -20.62 4.42
CA SER A 233 31.30 -21.28 3.33
C SER A 233 31.12 -20.56 1.99
N TYR A 234 30.08 -19.74 1.84
CA TYR A 234 29.85 -18.92 0.64
C TYR A 234 30.49 -17.55 0.84
N THR A 235 31.55 -17.29 0.07
CA THR A 235 32.32 -16.05 0.18
C THR A 235 31.52 -14.83 -0.29
N PRO A 236 31.37 -13.79 0.54
CA PRO A 236 30.67 -12.58 0.16
C PRO A 236 31.50 -11.78 -0.86
N VAL A 237 30.84 -11.22 -1.86
CA VAL A 237 31.41 -10.32 -2.87
C VAL A 237 30.47 -9.12 -3.06
N ARG A 238 31.05 -7.94 -3.25
CA ARG A 238 30.26 -6.73 -3.50
C ARG A 238 29.95 -6.57 -4.99
N LYS A 239 28.68 -6.28 -5.30
CA LYS A 239 28.24 -5.91 -6.65
C LYS A 239 27.43 -4.60 -6.52
N GLY A 240 28.10 -3.47 -6.76
CA GLY A 240 27.55 -2.16 -6.42
C GLY A 240 27.29 -2.06 -4.91
N ASN A 241 26.07 -1.70 -4.52
CA ASN A 241 25.66 -1.59 -3.13
C ASN A 241 25.12 -2.92 -2.54
N THR A 242 25.08 -4.00 -3.33
CA THR A 242 24.49 -5.27 -2.91
C THR A 242 25.58 -6.28 -2.55
N THR A 243 25.44 -6.94 -1.39
CA THR A 243 26.25 -8.09 -1.01
C THR A 243 25.69 -9.33 -1.71
N CYS A 244 26.54 -9.96 -2.54
CA CYS A 244 26.26 -11.22 -3.21
C CYS A 244 27.24 -12.28 -2.71
N TYR A 245 27.05 -13.53 -3.11
CA TYR A 245 27.84 -14.66 -2.65
C TYR A 245 28.36 -15.45 -3.83
N LYS A 246 29.66 -15.75 -3.81
CA LYS A 246 30.30 -16.56 -4.84
C LYS A 246 29.86 -18.02 -4.70
N VAL A 247 29.32 -18.57 -5.76
CA VAL A 247 28.94 -19.99 -5.84
C VAL A 247 30.03 -20.80 -6.54
N SER A 248 30.53 -20.27 -7.68
CA SER A 248 31.71 -20.79 -8.39
C SER A 248 32.31 -19.67 -9.26
N GLU A 249 33.46 -19.93 -9.90
CA GLU A 249 34.10 -18.97 -10.82
C GLU A 249 33.30 -18.77 -12.11
N GLU A 250 32.58 -19.77 -12.53
CA GLU A 250 31.88 -19.79 -13.82
C GLU A 250 30.59 -18.97 -13.84
N PHE A 251 30.00 -18.73 -12.66
CA PHE A 251 28.67 -18.11 -12.55
C PHE A 251 28.73 -16.72 -11.93
N ALA A 252 27.72 -15.92 -12.26
CA ALA A 252 27.48 -14.66 -11.54
C ALA A 252 27.19 -14.97 -10.06
N PRO A 253 27.60 -14.09 -9.11
CA PRO A 253 27.33 -14.29 -7.71
C PRO A 253 25.82 -14.31 -7.41
N ALA A 254 25.40 -15.16 -6.48
CA ALA A 254 24.02 -15.26 -5.99
C ALA A 254 23.74 -14.19 -4.95
N THR A 255 22.52 -13.65 -4.93
CA THR A 255 22.02 -12.77 -3.88
C THR A 255 21.48 -13.58 -2.68
N LYS A 256 21.24 -12.91 -1.56
CA LYS A 256 20.53 -13.52 -0.40
C LYS A 256 19.15 -14.03 -0.80
N ASN A 257 18.45 -13.25 -1.62
CA ASN A 257 17.13 -13.63 -2.13
C ASN A 257 17.18 -14.87 -3.04
N ASP A 258 18.24 -15.03 -3.83
CA ASP A 258 18.42 -16.23 -4.65
C ASP A 258 18.55 -17.47 -3.76
N PHE A 259 19.35 -17.42 -2.70
CA PHE A 259 19.51 -18.51 -1.75
C PHE A 259 18.21 -18.83 -0.99
N PHE A 260 17.51 -17.77 -0.53
CA PHE A 260 16.22 -17.93 0.11
C PHE A 260 15.20 -18.60 -0.82
N ASN A 261 15.07 -18.12 -2.04
CA ASN A 261 14.14 -18.69 -3.02
C ASN A 261 14.49 -20.15 -3.37
N ALA A 262 15.79 -20.47 -3.48
CA ALA A 262 16.24 -21.83 -3.72
C ALA A 262 15.83 -22.76 -2.58
N PHE A 263 16.00 -22.32 -1.33
CA PHE A 263 15.59 -23.08 -0.15
C PHE A 263 14.08 -23.29 -0.10
N VAL A 264 13.29 -22.21 -0.26
CA VAL A 264 11.82 -22.28 -0.28
C VAL A 264 11.31 -23.20 -1.40
N TYR A 265 11.86 -23.04 -2.61
CA TYR A 265 11.50 -23.87 -3.75
C TYR A 265 11.80 -25.36 -3.48
N ARG A 266 12.94 -25.64 -2.83
CA ARG A 266 13.32 -27.04 -2.52
C ARG A 266 12.38 -27.68 -1.51
N ILE A 267 11.99 -26.95 -0.44
CA ILE A 267 11.00 -27.41 0.53
C ILE A 267 9.72 -27.86 -0.20
N THR A 268 9.19 -27.00 -1.04
CA THR A 268 7.94 -27.27 -1.74
C THR A 268 8.07 -28.40 -2.77
N THR A 269 9.21 -28.49 -3.48
CA THR A 269 9.45 -29.52 -4.50
C THR A 269 9.65 -30.90 -3.89
N ASP A 270 10.34 -31.01 -2.76
CA ASP A 270 10.57 -32.32 -2.11
C ASP A 270 9.28 -32.90 -1.53
N ILE A 271 8.40 -32.06 -1.02
CA ILE A 271 7.09 -32.50 -0.54
C ILE A 271 6.21 -32.96 -1.72
N VAL A 272 6.23 -32.20 -2.82
CA VAL A 272 5.49 -32.53 -4.05
C VAL A 272 6.00 -33.83 -4.71
N ARG A 273 7.33 -34.07 -4.73
CA ARG A 273 7.90 -35.29 -5.31
C ARG A 273 7.52 -36.56 -4.57
N ASN A 274 7.19 -36.45 -3.30
CA ASN A 274 6.73 -37.56 -2.49
C ASN A 274 5.22 -37.83 -2.63
N ASP A 275 4.50 -36.92 -3.30
CA ASP A 275 3.07 -37.03 -3.58
C ASP A 275 2.82 -37.23 -5.09
N THR A 276 2.17 -38.34 -5.47
CA THR A 276 1.80 -38.66 -6.85
C THR A 276 0.77 -37.65 -7.44
N THR A 277 0.17 -36.81 -6.64
CA THR A 277 -0.81 -35.78 -7.06
C THR A 277 -0.20 -34.41 -7.41
N GLY A 278 1.07 -34.20 -7.15
CA GLY A 278 1.88 -33.14 -7.75
C GLY A 278 1.72 -31.72 -7.23
N LEU A 279 0.91 -31.46 -6.20
CA LEU A 279 0.68 -30.07 -5.77
C LEU A 279 0.46 -29.93 -4.26
N PHE A 280 1.35 -29.19 -3.63
CA PHE A 280 1.29 -28.89 -2.20
C PHE A 280 0.04 -28.06 -1.84
N LEU A 281 -0.24 -27.02 -2.59
CA LEU A 281 -1.46 -26.22 -2.54
C LEU A 281 -1.95 -25.96 -3.95
N THR A 282 -2.87 -26.80 -4.42
CA THR A 282 -3.58 -26.48 -5.65
C THR A 282 -4.38 -25.20 -5.47
N ARG A 283 -4.61 -24.46 -6.55
CA ARG A 283 -5.44 -23.27 -6.58
C ARG A 283 -6.83 -23.52 -5.98
N THR A 284 -7.41 -24.70 -6.31
CA THR A 284 -8.70 -25.13 -5.76
C THR A 284 -8.65 -25.29 -4.25
N LYS A 285 -7.63 -25.95 -3.72
CA LYS A 285 -7.46 -26.16 -2.28
C LYS A 285 -7.21 -24.83 -1.56
N PHE A 286 -6.35 -23.96 -2.08
CA PHE A 286 -6.12 -22.62 -1.54
C PHE A 286 -7.41 -21.82 -1.39
N ASN A 287 -8.27 -21.84 -2.42
CA ASN A 287 -9.54 -21.12 -2.41
C ASN A 287 -10.60 -21.70 -1.46
N GLN A 288 -10.37 -22.88 -0.91
CA GLN A 288 -11.26 -23.60 0.01
C GLN A 288 -10.79 -23.56 1.47
N LEU A 289 -9.54 -23.12 1.73
CA LEU A 289 -9.01 -23.03 3.09
C LEU A 289 -9.81 -22.06 3.93
N THR A 290 -10.21 -22.53 5.12
CA THR A 290 -10.92 -21.78 6.15
C THR A 290 -9.97 -21.34 7.26
N GLU A 291 -10.44 -20.51 8.20
CA GLU A 291 -9.66 -20.15 9.40
C GLU A 291 -9.25 -21.39 10.22
N GLN A 292 -10.13 -22.38 10.30
CA GLN A 292 -9.83 -23.63 11.01
C GLN A 292 -8.71 -24.41 10.32
N ASP A 293 -8.69 -24.44 8.99
CA ASP A 293 -7.61 -25.06 8.22
C ASP A 293 -6.26 -24.37 8.46
N TYR A 294 -6.24 -23.04 8.59
CA TYR A 294 -5.01 -22.32 8.92
C TYR A 294 -4.55 -22.57 10.36
N THR A 295 -5.47 -22.76 11.31
CA THR A 295 -5.13 -23.11 12.69
C THR A 295 -4.46 -24.50 12.76
N HIS A 296 -4.88 -25.41 11.90
CA HIS A 296 -4.32 -26.76 11.76
C HIS A 296 -3.70 -26.93 10.35
N PHE A 297 -2.91 -25.97 9.94
CA PHE A 297 -2.47 -25.82 8.55
C PHE A 297 -1.74 -27.05 8.00
N LEU A 298 -0.87 -27.64 8.80
CA LEU A 298 -0.12 -28.82 8.37
C LEU A 298 -1.04 -30.04 8.17
N ASP A 299 -2.06 -30.18 9.02
CA ASP A 299 -3.02 -31.28 8.89
C ASP A 299 -3.93 -31.05 7.66
N ALA A 300 -4.33 -29.81 7.40
CA ALA A 300 -5.07 -29.42 6.20
C ALA A 300 -4.28 -29.66 4.90
N LEU A 301 -2.95 -29.66 4.99
CA LEU A 301 -2.06 -29.97 3.87
C LEU A 301 -1.86 -31.45 3.65
N GLN A 302 -2.23 -32.31 4.61
CA GLN A 302 -2.12 -33.77 4.44
C GLN A 302 -2.98 -34.23 3.28
N THR A 303 -2.31 -34.54 2.18
CA THR A 303 -2.94 -35.11 0.99
C THR A 303 -2.66 -36.60 0.86
N THR A 304 -1.65 -37.09 1.60
CA THR A 304 -1.25 -38.48 1.60
C THR A 304 -0.83 -38.99 2.99
N PRO A 305 -0.94 -40.28 3.30
CA PRO A 305 -0.46 -40.89 4.55
C PRO A 305 1.06 -40.78 4.78
N ARG A 306 1.83 -40.34 3.79
CA ARG A 306 3.29 -40.19 3.86
C ARG A 306 3.76 -38.85 4.40
N PHE A 307 2.90 -37.81 4.37
CA PHE A 307 3.24 -36.51 4.95
C PHE A 307 2.99 -36.57 6.47
N SER A 308 4.04 -36.45 7.25
CA SER A 308 3.94 -36.41 8.70
C SER A 308 4.07 -34.96 9.19
N THR A 309 3.17 -34.56 10.09
CA THR A 309 3.15 -33.24 10.72
C THR A 309 3.93 -33.21 12.05
N SER A 310 4.59 -34.31 12.42
CA SER A 310 5.42 -34.33 13.64
C SER A 310 6.62 -33.37 13.51
N SER A 311 7.01 -32.74 14.62
CA SER A 311 8.17 -31.84 14.65
C SER A 311 9.45 -32.50 14.13
N ALA A 312 9.65 -33.81 14.38
CA ALA A 312 10.79 -34.54 13.84
C ALA A 312 10.75 -34.68 12.32
N ALA A 313 9.57 -34.93 11.75
CA ALA A 313 9.41 -35.01 10.29
C ALA A 313 9.62 -33.65 9.64
N ILE A 314 9.08 -32.58 10.23
CA ILE A 314 9.27 -31.19 9.73
C ILE A 314 10.75 -30.83 9.74
N LYS A 315 11.47 -31.11 10.83
CA LYS A 315 12.91 -30.92 10.91
C LYS A 315 13.65 -31.67 9.80
N ASN A 316 13.24 -32.90 9.51
CA ASN A 316 13.82 -33.69 8.42
C ASN A 316 13.53 -33.07 7.04
N TYR A 317 12.31 -32.55 6.79
CA TYR A 317 11.98 -31.85 5.53
C TYR A 317 12.86 -30.61 5.35
N LEU A 318 12.98 -29.78 6.37
CA LEU A 318 13.86 -28.60 6.32
C LEU A 318 15.31 -28.97 6.09
N THR A 319 15.83 -29.98 6.82
CA THR A 319 17.20 -30.49 6.67
C THR A 319 17.46 -31.02 5.26
N ASN A 320 16.52 -31.78 4.71
CA ASN A 320 16.65 -32.33 3.34
C ASN A 320 16.59 -31.23 2.29
N ALA A 321 15.76 -30.23 2.49
CA ALA A 321 15.68 -29.07 1.58
C ALA A 321 17.00 -28.29 1.54
N LEU A 322 17.78 -28.28 2.62
CA LEU A 322 19.11 -27.66 2.67
C LEU A 322 20.21 -28.44 1.97
N LYS A 323 20.00 -29.74 1.69
CA LYS A 323 21.04 -30.58 1.04
C LYS A 323 21.22 -30.29 -0.45
N HIS A 324 20.14 -29.95 -1.14
CA HIS A 324 20.16 -29.84 -2.61
C HIS A 324 19.36 -28.65 -3.17
N PRO A 325 19.42 -27.45 -2.60
CA PRO A 325 18.77 -26.29 -3.20
C PRO A 325 19.50 -25.87 -4.47
N THR A 326 18.76 -25.39 -5.47
CA THR A 326 19.33 -24.96 -6.75
C THR A 326 18.97 -23.49 -7.04
N VAL A 327 19.96 -22.76 -7.53
CA VAL A 327 19.82 -21.35 -7.95
C VAL A 327 19.96 -21.24 -9.45
N SER A 328 19.15 -20.43 -10.09
CA SER A 328 19.32 -20.09 -11.51
C SER A 328 20.31 -18.92 -11.63
N LEU A 329 21.53 -19.18 -12.09
CA LEU A 329 22.59 -18.20 -12.23
C LEU A 329 23.02 -18.02 -13.67
N LYS A 330 23.40 -16.80 -14.04
CA LYS A 330 23.95 -16.50 -15.37
C LYS A 330 25.39 -17.00 -15.47
N ASN A 331 25.66 -17.89 -16.43
CA ASN A 331 27.02 -18.31 -16.74
C ASN A 331 27.79 -17.18 -17.42
N LYS A 332 29.01 -16.88 -16.95
CA LYS A 332 29.82 -15.74 -17.42
C LYS A 332 30.29 -15.86 -18.86
N THR A 333 30.59 -17.09 -19.30
CA THR A 333 31.11 -17.35 -20.65
C THR A 333 29.97 -17.56 -21.66
N GLN A 334 29.00 -18.35 -21.32
CA GLN A 334 27.89 -18.71 -22.23
C GLN A 334 26.75 -17.70 -22.21
N GLN A 335 26.75 -16.75 -21.26
CA GLN A 335 25.69 -15.74 -21.06
C GLN A 335 24.29 -16.33 -20.88
N ALA A 336 24.19 -17.63 -20.61
CA ALA A 336 22.94 -18.38 -20.40
C ALA A 336 22.69 -18.62 -18.90
N PHE A 337 21.42 -18.71 -18.50
CA PHE A 337 21.05 -19.12 -17.15
C PHE A 337 21.11 -20.63 -16.99
N ARG A 338 21.69 -21.10 -15.89
CA ARG A 338 21.77 -22.51 -15.52
C ARG A 338 21.42 -22.71 -14.05
N TYR A 339 20.84 -23.85 -13.75
CA TYR A 339 20.59 -24.27 -12.36
C TYR A 339 21.88 -24.80 -11.73
N VAL A 340 22.29 -24.17 -10.63
CA VAL A 340 23.49 -24.52 -9.88
C VAL A 340 23.09 -24.99 -8.50
N ASN A 341 23.60 -26.15 -8.08
CA ASN A 341 23.35 -26.67 -6.73
C ASN A 341 24.14 -25.86 -5.69
N VAL A 342 23.48 -25.47 -4.61
CA VAL A 342 24.05 -24.63 -3.52
C VAL A 342 23.77 -25.25 -2.15
N PRO A 343 24.37 -26.44 -1.87
CA PRO A 343 24.07 -27.20 -0.67
C PRO A 343 24.40 -26.41 0.60
N GLY A 344 23.50 -26.45 1.58
CA GLY A 344 23.67 -25.77 2.85
C GLY A 344 23.82 -24.26 2.77
N CYS A 345 23.31 -23.61 1.71
CA CYS A 345 23.45 -22.16 1.53
C CYS A 345 22.81 -21.33 2.65
N ILE A 346 21.83 -21.90 3.35
CA ILE A 346 21.13 -21.29 4.47
C ILE A 346 21.34 -22.14 5.73
N ILE A 347 21.47 -21.47 6.87
CA ILE A 347 21.47 -22.04 8.21
C ILE A 347 20.24 -21.48 8.94
N ILE A 348 19.45 -22.34 9.54
CA ILE A 348 18.28 -21.97 10.35
C ILE A 348 18.76 -21.75 11.80
N SER A 349 18.31 -20.68 12.44
CA SER A 349 18.61 -20.41 13.85
C SER A 349 17.96 -21.47 14.75
N ASP A 350 18.71 -21.95 15.75
CA ASP A 350 18.23 -22.98 16.71
C ASP A 350 17.10 -22.46 17.63
N SER A 351 16.99 -21.14 17.80
CA SER A 351 15.98 -20.51 18.66
C SER A 351 14.58 -20.43 18.04
N ILE A 352 14.43 -20.81 16.77
CA ILE A 352 13.17 -20.61 16.03
C ILE A 352 12.32 -21.89 16.05
N ASP A 353 11.02 -21.71 16.23
CA ASP A 353 10.07 -22.80 16.04
C ASP A 353 10.07 -23.21 14.55
N GLN A 354 10.68 -24.35 14.29
CA GLN A 354 10.83 -24.88 12.94
C GLN A 354 9.49 -25.26 12.31
N THR A 355 8.47 -25.54 13.11
CA THR A 355 7.11 -25.83 12.62
C THR A 355 6.47 -24.59 12.06
N VAL A 356 6.53 -23.49 12.80
CA VAL A 356 6.01 -22.19 12.34
C VAL A 356 6.78 -21.68 11.14
N LEU A 357 8.11 -21.79 11.15
CA LEU A 357 8.94 -21.43 10.00
C LEU A 357 8.54 -22.22 8.75
N PHE A 358 8.34 -23.53 8.89
CA PHE A 358 7.95 -24.38 7.79
C PHE A 358 6.59 -23.99 7.18
N GLN A 359 5.58 -23.71 8.03
CA GLN A 359 4.27 -23.21 7.62
C GLN A 359 4.40 -21.88 6.86
N LEU A 360 5.18 -20.95 7.40
CA LEU A 360 5.44 -19.66 6.78
C LEU A 360 6.07 -19.80 5.39
N LEU A 361 7.09 -20.65 5.24
CA LEU A 361 7.80 -20.86 3.96
C LEU A 361 6.92 -21.47 2.88
N ILE A 362 6.03 -22.39 3.27
CA ILE A 362 5.03 -22.93 2.35
C ILE A 362 4.07 -21.86 1.88
N LEU A 363 3.52 -21.09 2.82
CA LEU A 363 2.58 -20.04 2.49
C LEU A 363 3.26 -18.92 1.69
N HIS A 364 4.54 -18.62 1.98
CA HIS A 364 5.35 -17.69 1.20
C HIS A 364 5.40 -18.06 -0.29
N LYS A 365 5.71 -19.33 -0.57
CA LYS A 365 5.73 -19.83 -1.97
C LYS A 365 4.37 -19.69 -2.62
N THR A 366 3.31 -20.04 -1.91
CA THR A 366 1.94 -19.93 -2.42
C THR A 366 1.56 -18.47 -2.73
N LEU A 367 1.84 -17.54 -1.81
CA LEU A 367 1.56 -16.12 -2.02
C LEU A 367 2.38 -15.52 -3.17
N LYS A 368 3.63 -15.99 -3.35
CA LYS A 368 4.44 -15.64 -4.52
C LYS A 368 3.79 -16.12 -5.83
N ASP A 369 3.24 -17.32 -5.87
CA ASP A 369 2.55 -17.84 -7.05
C ASP A 369 1.24 -17.08 -7.33
N VAL A 370 0.50 -16.72 -6.28
CA VAL A 370 -0.67 -15.82 -6.37
C VAL A 370 -0.28 -14.49 -7.01
N ARG A 371 0.75 -13.83 -6.48
CA ARG A 371 1.25 -12.54 -7.00
C ARG A 371 1.66 -12.63 -8.47
N ASN A 372 2.38 -13.68 -8.84
CA ASN A 372 2.82 -13.88 -10.22
C ASN A 372 1.62 -14.09 -11.16
N THR A 373 0.61 -14.83 -10.73
CA THR A 373 -0.62 -15.03 -11.51
C THR A 373 -1.38 -13.72 -11.69
N MET A 374 -1.48 -12.90 -10.63
CA MET A 374 -2.12 -11.58 -10.71
C MET A 374 -1.41 -10.63 -11.68
N ASN A 375 -0.07 -10.65 -11.69
CA ASN A 375 0.72 -9.76 -12.55
C ASN A 375 0.66 -10.13 -14.03
N HIS A 376 0.48 -11.40 -14.35
CA HIS A 376 0.43 -11.86 -15.75
C HIS A 376 -0.93 -11.66 -16.41
N ALA A 377 -1.88 -10.99 -15.72
CA ALA A 377 -3.21 -10.67 -16.26
C ALA A 377 -3.85 -11.86 -17.00
N SER A 378 -3.62 -13.09 -16.49
CA SER A 378 -4.24 -14.26 -17.08
C SER A 378 -5.76 -14.10 -16.97
N SER A 379 -6.49 -14.29 -18.06
CA SER A 379 -7.95 -14.21 -18.15
C SER A 379 -8.67 -15.12 -17.14
N GLU A 380 -7.93 -15.99 -16.49
CA GLU A 380 -8.35 -16.91 -15.44
C GLU A 380 -7.75 -16.51 -14.08
N LEU A 381 -8.21 -15.40 -13.50
CA LEU A 381 -7.93 -15.09 -12.10
C LEU A 381 -8.72 -16.10 -11.24
N ASN A 382 -8.09 -17.26 -10.98
CA ASN A 382 -8.73 -18.36 -10.27
C ASN A 382 -8.49 -18.32 -8.74
N TYR A 383 -7.86 -17.23 -8.21
CA TYR A 383 -7.70 -17.02 -6.78
C TYR A 383 -8.82 -16.11 -6.24
N LYS A 384 -9.53 -16.58 -5.21
CA LYS A 384 -10.56 -15.78 -4.55
C LYS A 384 -9.91 -14.72 -3.65
N LEU A 385 -10.44 -13.51 -3.67
CA LEU A 385 -9.93 -12.40 -2.85
C LEU A 385 -9.96 -12.76 -1.36
N ASP A 386 -11.06 -13.35 -0.88
CA ASP A 386 -11.20 -13.73 0.53
C ASP A 386 -10.12 -14.75 0.96
N ALA A 387 -9.77 -15.69 0.08
CA ALA A 387 -8.70 -16.65 0.35
C ALA A 387 -7.33 -15.95 0.44
N ILE A 388 -7.06 -14.94 -0.41
CA ILE A 388 -5.84 -14.13 -0.34
C ILE A 388 -5.77 -13.34 0.96
N VAL A 389 -6.86 -12.68 1.34
CA VAL A 389 -6.96 -11.90 2.58
C VAL A 389 -6.71 -12.76 3.80
N LEU A 390 -7.32 -13.96 3.83
CA LEU A 390 -7.15 -14.93 4.90
C LEU A 390 -5.72 -15.46 4.97
N ALA A 391 -5.13 -15.80 3.82
CA ALA A 391 -3.74 -16.23 3.74
C ALA A 391 -2.75 -15.15 4.22
N LEU A 392 -2.95 -13.89 3.84
CA LEU A 392 -2.15 -12.78 4.32
C LEU A 392 -2.29 -12.58 5.83
N LYS A 393 -3.48 -12.77 6.40
CA LYS A 393 -3.70 -12.73 7.87
C LYS A 393 -2.82 -13.75 8.58
N TYR A 394 -2.86 -15.01 8.17
CA TYR A 394 -2.09 -16.09 8.81
C TYR A 394 -0.60 -16.00 8.51
N TYR A 395 -0.23 -15.53 7.32
CA TYR A 395 1.16 -15.24 7.00
C TYR A 395 1.77 -14.24 8.00
N MET A 396 1.04 -13.18 8.33
CA MET A 396 1.49 -12.19 9.31
C MET A 396 1.55 -12.75 10.73
N ILE A 397 0.57 -13.57 11.15
CA ILE A 397 0.58 -14.23 12.46
C ILE A 397 1.85 -15.10 12.61
N TRP A 398 2.18 -15.91 11.60
CA TRP A 398 3.37 -16.76 11.66
C TRP A 398 4.66 -15.97 11.53
N LEU A 399 4.67 -14.91 10.75
CA LEU A 399 5.82 -14.00 10.65
C LEU A 399 6.10 -13.35 12.03
N GLU A 400 5.08 -12.91 12.75
CA GLU A 400 5.21 -12.36 14.10
C GLU A 400 5.72 -13.41 15.10
N GLN A 401 5.23 -14.64 15.03
CA GLN A 401 5.67 -15.73 15.93
C GLN A 401 7.15 -16.10 15.80
N ILE A 402 7.74 -15.92 14.61
CA ILE A 402 9.18 -16.16 14.40
C ILE A 402 10.05 -14.91 14.63
N ASN A 403 9.45 -13.78 15.01
CA ASN A 403 10.18 -12.54 15.30
C ASN A 403 10.96 -12.67 16.63
N PRO A 404 12.29 -12.68 16.60
CA PRO A 404 13.09 -12.85 17.84
C PRO A 404 12.99 -11.66 18.79
N ASN A 405 12.47 -10.52 18.35
CA ASN A 405 12.33 -9.30 19.13
C ASN A 405 11.01 -9.24 19.92
N GLN A 406 10.15 -10.24 19.83
CA GLN A 406 8.88 -10.31 20.57
C GLN A 406 8.93 -11.23 21.81
N ASN A 407 10.05 -11.90 22.06
CA ASN A 407 10.29 -12.77 23.23
C ASN A 407 11.08 -12.04 24.32
#